data_423d6e46a43b12301e8f2a01eef2776a
#
_entry.id   423d6e46a43b12301e8f2a01eef2776a
#
_cell.length_a   1.000
_cell.length_b   1.000
_cell.length_c   1.000
_cell.angle_alpha   90.00
_cell.angle_beta   90.00
_cell.angle_gamma   90.00
#
_symmetry.space_group_name_H-M   'P 1'
#
loop_
_entity.id
_entity.type
_entity.pdbx_description
1 polymer ?
#
loop_
_entity_poly.entity_id
_entity_poly.type
_entity_poly.pdbx_seq_one_letter_code
_entity_poly.pdbx_strand_id
1 'polypeptide(L)'
;RLANYLLHQHAAQGATGSISLPIAKSVLASLLGMTPENLSRSFATLRAYGVTVDGASIALSKLRDLERLARPSPFIDDPNR
;
A
#
# COMPACT_ATOMS: atom_id res chain seq x y z
N ARG A 1 4.49 -0.24 5.58
CA ARG A 1 3.15 -0.03 6.14
C ARG A 1 2.09 0.18 5.07
N LEU A 2 2.34 1.13 4.18
CA LEU A 2 1.38 1.37 3.11
C LEU A 2 1.25 0.14 2.21
N ALA A 3 2.35 -0.49 1.86
CA ALA A 3 2.32 -1.69 1.03
C ALA A 3 1.50 -2.81 1.69
N ASN A 4 1.69 -3.02 2.97
CA ASN A 4 0.91 -4.01 3.73
C ASN A 4 -0.57 -3.67 3.73
N TYR A 5 -0.89 -2.42 3.94
CA TYR A 5 -2.28 -1.96 3.92
C TYR A 5 -2.92 -2.22 2.56
N LEU A 6 -2.21 -1.88 1.48
CA LEU A 6 -2.72 -2.07 0.12
C LEU A 6 -2.95 -3.54 -0.19
N LEU A 7 -2.02 -4.40 0.19
CA LEU A 7 -2.17 -5.84 -0.01
C LEU A 7 -3.33 -6.41 0.79
N HIS A 8 -3.50 -5.94 2.01
CA HIS A 8 -4.61 -6.36 2.86
C HIS A 8 -5.95 -5.98 2.25
N GLN A 9 -6.07 -4.75 1.77
CA GLN A 9 -7.28 -4.29 1.10
C GLN A 9 -7.53 -5.02 -0.20
N HIS A 10 -6.46 -5.32 -0.93
CA HIS A 10 -6.58 -6.08 -2.18
C HIS A 10 -7.20 -7.45 -1.92
N ALA A 11 -6.72 -8.16 -0.91
CA ALA A 11 -7.27 -9.46 -0.54
C ALA A 11 -8.71 -9.33 -0.06
N ALA A 12 -9.02 -8.32 0.74
CA ALA A 12 -10.35 -8.10 1.27
C ALA A 12 -11.37 -7.75 0.19
N GLN A 13 -10.92 -7.14 -0.90
CA GLN A 13 -11.79 -6.70 -1.99
C GLN A 13 -11.84 -7.68 -3.16
N GLY A 14 -11.38 -8.90 -2.97
CA GLY A 14 -11.51 -9.95 -3.97
C GLY A 14 -10.30 -10.16 -4.86
N ALA A 15 -9.19 -9.51 -4.58
CA ALA A 15 -7.92 -9.71 -5.30
C ALA A 15 -8.04 -9.54 -6.82
N THR A 16 -8.68 -8.46 -7.25
CA THR A 16 -8.95 -8.21 -8.67
C THR A 16 -7.83 -7.43 -9.38
N GLY A 17 -6.77 -7.07 -8.67
CA GLY A 17 -5.70 -6.24 -9.24
C GLY A 17 -5.90 -4.75 -9.03
N SER A 18 -7.00 -4.36 -8.44
CA SER A 18 -7.27 -2.97 -8.07
C SER A 18 -8.03 -2.92 -6.77
N ILE A 19 -7.93 -1.80 -6.09
CA ILE A 19 -8.65 -1.57 -4.84
C ILE A 19 -9.30 -0.20 -4.85
N SER A 20 -10.38 -0.07 -4.10
CA SER A 20 -11.02 1.21 -3.84
C SER A 20 -10.67 1.66 -2.44
N LEU A 21 -10.32 2.94 -2.28
CA LEU A 21 -10.09 3.49 -0.96
C LEU A 21 -11.43 3.92 -0.36
N PRO A 22 -11.84 3.29 0.75
CA PRO A 22 -13.12 3.66 1.37
C PRO A 22 -13.04 4.95 2.17
N ILE A 23 -11.86 5.51 2.34
CA ILE A 23 -11.63 6.69 3.16
C ILE A 23 -10.77 7.70 2.41
N ALA A 24 -10.83 8.95 2.83
CA ALA A 24 -9.99 10.00 2.25
C ALA A 24 -8.51 9.72 2.54
N LYS A 25 -7.65 10.19 1.67
CA LYS A 25 -6.21 9.99 1.83
C LYS A 25 -5.66 10.60 3.11
N SER A 26 -6.22 11.72 3.55
CA SER A 26 -5.81 12.33 4.81
C SER A 26 -6.13 11.44 6.00
N VAL A 27 -7.29 10.78 5.96
CA VAL A 27 -7.67 9.82 6.99
C VAL A 27 -6.77 8.60 6.93
N LEU A 28 -6.45 8.13 5.73
CA LEU A 28 -5.53 7.00 5.56
C LEU A 28 -4.16 7.32 6.13
N ALA A 29 -3.65 8.51 5.87
CA ALA A 29 -2.36 8.94 6.43
C ALA A 29 -2.39 8.89 7.95
N SER A 30 -3.44 9.42 8.55
CA SER A 30 -3.64 9.41 9.99
C SER A 30 -3.66 7.98 10.53
N LEU A 31 -4.41 7.11 9.85
CA LEU A 31 -4.53 5.70 10.22
C LEU A 31 -3.18 4.99 10.22
N LEU A 32 -2.33 5.34 9.28
CA LEU A 32 -1.00 4.74 9.15
C LEU A 32 0.07 5.45 9.98
N GLY A 33 -0.30 6.48 10.72
CA GLY A 33 0.64 7.26 11.49
C GLY A 33 1.57 8.09 10.62
N MET A 34 1.08 8.56 9.48
CA MET A 34 1.86 9.33 8.51
C MET A 34 1.22 10.71 8.30
N THR A 35 2.04 11.64 7.83
CA THR A 35 1.50 12.90 7.33
C THR A 35 0.99 12.70 5.91
N PRO A 36 0.06 13.56 5.42
CA PRO A 36 -0.38 13.47 4.03
C PRO A 36 0.77 13.58 3.02
N GLU A 37 1.78 14.38 3.33
CA GLU A 37 2.95 14.52 2.47
C GLU A 37 3.74 13.22 2.39
N ASN A 38 3.96 12.58 3.52
CA ASN A 38 4.66 11.30 3.56
C ASN A 38 3.87 10.21 2.85
N LEU A 39 2.55 10.24 2.97
CA LEU A 39 1.70 9.31 2.25
C LEU A 39 1.86 9.48 0.73
N SER A 40 1.86 10.73 0.25
CA SER A 40 2.06 11.01 -1.17
C SER A 40 3.42 10.51 -1.66
N ARG A 41 4.45 10.71 -0.86
CA ARG A 41 5.80 10.22 -1.18
C ARG A 41 5.84 8.70 -1.23
N SER A 42 5.15 8.06 -0.31
CA SER A 42 5.08 6.60 -0.28
C SER A 42 4.39 6.06 -1.51
N PHE A 43 3.30 6.67 -1.95
CA PHE A 43 2.65 6.29 -3.19
C PHE A 43 3.58 6.47 -4.39
N ALA A 44 4.31 7.57 -4.43
CA ALA A 44 5.27 7.82 -5.52
C ALA A 44 6.36 6.75 -5.54
N THR A 45 6.85 6.35 -4.38
CA THR A 45 7.85 5.28 -4.28
C THR A 45 7.26 3.95 -4.76
N LEU A 46 6.01 3.67 -4.40
CA LEU A 46 5.37 2.40 -4.76
C LEU A 46 5.01 2.31 -6.24
N ARG A 47 5.09 3.41 -6.99
CA ARG A 47 4.90 3.37 -8.44
C ARG A 47 5.86 2.41 -9.11
N ALA A 48 7.09 2.34 -8.61
CA ALA A 48 8.09 1.40 -9.12
C ALA A 48 7.68 -0.05 -8.87
N TYR A 49 6.76 -0.27 -7.94
CA TYR A 49 6.24 -1.59 -7.60
C TYR A 49 4.85 -1.83 -8.20
N GLY A 50 4.48 -1.02 -9.19
CA GLY A 50 3.24 -1.23 -9.92
C GLY A 50 1.99 -0.63 -9.28
N VAL A 51 2.15 0.24 -8.30
CA VAL A 51 1.03 0.91 -7.65
C VAL A 51 0.71 2.20 -8.40
N THR A 52 -0.49 2.29 -8.94
CA THR A 52 -0.95 3.48 -9.67
C THR A 52 -2.21 4.00 -9.01
N VAL A 53 -2.21 5.28 -8.66
CA VAL A 53 -3.35 5.92 -8.00
C VAL A 53 -4.15 6.71 -9.03
N ASP A 54 -5.46 6.47 -9.05
CA ASP A 54 -6.39 7.19 -9.92
C ASP A 54 -7.61 7.57 -9.07
N GLY A 55 -7.58 8.77 -8.51
CA GLY A 55 -8.63 9.22 -7.60
C GLY A 55 -8.72 8.32 -6.37
N ALA A 56 -9.88 7.71 -6.16
CA ALA A 56 -10.10 6.79 -5.06
C ALA A 56 -9.77 5.34 -5.43
N SER A 57 -9.31 5.09 -6.64
CA SER A 57 -8.94 3.75 -7.10
C SER A 57 -7.43 3.61 -7.15
N ILE A 58 -6.95 2.43 -6.81
CA ILE A 58 -5.52 2.12 -6.84
C ILE A 58 -5.36 0.82 -7.61
N ALA A 59 -4.55 0.85 -8.66
CA ALA A 59 -4.24 -0.35 -9.44
C ALA A 59 -2.93 -0.96 -8.95
N LEU A 60 -2.90 -2.27 -8.84
CA LEU A 60 -1.75 -3.03 -8.39
C LEU A 60 -1.32 -3.95 -9.53
N SER A 61 -0.45 -3.46 -10.42
CA SER A 61 -0.05 -4.20 -11.61
C SER A 61 1.11 -5.15 -11.38
N LYS A 62 1.96 -4.88 -10.39
CA LYS A 62 3.12 -5.73 -10.07
C LYS A 62 2.97 -6.27 -8.65
N LEU A 63 1.93 -7.07 -8.47
CA LEU A 63 1.55 -7.54 -7.15
C LEU A 63 2.67 -8.30 -6.44
N ARG A 64 3.42 -9.12 -7.18
CA ARG A 64 4.51 -9.89 -6.58
C ARG A 64 5.63 -9.02 -6.07
N ASP A 65 5.96 -7.95 -6.80
CA ASP A 65 6.98 -7.01 -6.35
C ASP A 65 6.52 -6.28 -5.10
N LEU A 66 5.26 -5.91 -5.06
CA LEU A 66 4.69 -5.26 -3.89
C LEU A 66 4.68 -6.21 -2.69
N GLU A 67 4.35 -7.47 -2.91
CA GLU A 67 4.37 -8.48 -1.85
C GLU A 67 5.77 -8.67 -1.29
N ARG A 68 6.79 -8.65 -2.15
CA ARG A 68 8.19 -8.75 -1.70
C ARG A 68 8.57 -7.57 -0.82
N LEU A 69 8.15 -6.39 -1.22
CA LEU A 69 8.45 -5.18 -0.45
C LEU A 69 7.79 -5.23 0.93
N ALA A 70 6.56 -5.72 0.99
CA ALA A 70 5.80 -5.77 2.22
C ALA A 70 6.18 -6.94 3.12
N ARG A 71 6.73 -8.01 2.54
CA ARG A 71 7.03 -9.23 3.30
C ARG A 71 8.20 -9.00 4.24
N PRO A 72 8.06 -9.34 5.52
CA PRO A 72 9.20 -9.29 6.44
C PRO A 72 10.24 -10.35 6.06
N SER A 73 11.50 -10.00 6.27
CA SER A 73 12.58 -10.96 6.03
C SER A 73 12.48 -12.11 7.03
N PRO A 74 12.65 -13.37 6.59
CA PRO A 74 12.64 -14.50 7.52
C PRO A 74 13.81 -14.52 8.48
N PHE A 75 14.87 -13.76 8.18
CA PHE A 75 16.07 -13.73 9.01
C PHE A 75 16.14 -12.51 9.92
N ILE A 76 15.30 -11.53 9.67
CA ILE A 76 15.26 -10.30 10.44
C ILE A 76 13.86 -10.15 11.00
N ASP A 77 13.72 -10.45 12.27
CA ASP A 77 12.46 -10.32 12.96
C ASP A 77 12.37 -8.92 13.53
N ASP A 78 11.91 -7.99 12.71
CA ASP A 78 11.79 -6.60 13.11
C ASP A 78 10.33 -6.32 13.43
N PRO A 79 9.98 -6.11 14.71
CA PRO A 79 8.59 -5.87 15.10
C PRO A 79 8.01 -4.57 14.57
N ASN A 80 8.84 -3.70 14.04
CA ASN A 80 8.39 -2.41 13.51
C ASN A 80 8.01 -2.45 12.04
N ARG A 81 8.07 -3.59 11.45
CA ARG A 81 7.67 -3.75 10.06
C ARG A 81 6.18 -3.84 9.90
#